data_1b731f415bfcbfde5e20237a66d9baa3
#
_entry.id   1b731f415bfcbfde5e20237a66d9baa3
#
_cell.length_a   1.000
_cell.length_b   1.000
_cell.length_c   1.000
_cell.angle_alpha   90.00
_cell.angle_beta   90.00
_cell.angle_gamma   90.00
#
_symmetry.space_group_name_H-M   'P 1'
#
loop_
_entity.id
_entity.type
_entity.pdbx_description
1 polymer ?
#
loop_
_entity_poly.entity_id
_entity_poly.type
_entity_poly.pdbx_seq_one_letter_code
_entity_poly.pdbx_strand_id
1 'polypeptide(L)'
;MALTESIEYGKIEVVGIYKAVQVRKDTVIIKDGVELQGARSYHRYCLTPGTLDASDNLVDTDISAEPTEVSAICNAVWTTDVKAAWKAKLIADKSSE
;
A
#
# COMPACT_ATOMS: atom_id res chain seq x y z
N MET A 1 22.96 22.63 -15.70
CA MET A 1 22.67 21.95 -14.41
C MET A 1 21.32 21.27 -14.50
N ALA A 2 21.30 19.95 -14.40
CA ALA A 2 20.06 19.19 -14.51
C ALA A 2 19.68 18.63 -13.14
N LEU A 3 18.47 18.97 -12.68
CA LEU A 3 17.85 18.35 -11.52
C LEU A 3 16.77 17.42 -12.02
N THR A 4 16.80 16.18 -11.56
CA THR A 4 15.77 15.20 -11.87
C THR A 4 15.19 14.64 -10.58
N GLU A 5 13.94 14.20 -10.66
CA GLU A 5 13.24 13.59 -9.55
C GLU A 5 13.06 12.11 -9.87
N SER A 6 13.41 11.26 -8.92
CA SER A 6 13.25 9.81 -9.06
C SER A 6 12.41 9.29 -7.91
N ILE A 7 11.55 8.32 -8.21
CA ILE A 7 10.70 7.68 -7.21
C ILE A 7 11.21 6.28 -6.94
N GLU A 8 11.42 5.98 -5.66
CA GLU A 8 11.79 4.65 -5.21
C GLU A 8 10.77 4.16 -4.18
N TYR A 9 10.56 2.86 -4.13
CA TYR A 9 9.73 2.25 -3.09
C TYR A 9 10.67 1.54 -2.13
N GLY A 10 11.22 2.32 -1.19
CA GLY A 10 12.29 1.89 -0.31
C GLY A 10 11.89 0.85 0.72
N LYS A 11 10.58 0.69 0.96
CA LYS A 11 10.09 -0.33 1.89
C LYS A 11 8.68 -0.76 1.51
N ILE A 12 8.48 -2.08 1.40
CA ILE A 12 7.16 -2.68 1.20
C ILE A 12 7.06 -3.79 2.25
N GLU A 13 6.07 -3.71 3.13
CA GLU A 13 5.97 -4.60 4.27
C GLU A 13 4.56 -5.16 4.39
N VAL A 14 4.44 -6.47 4.58
CA VAL A 14 3.16 -7.13 4.83
C VAL A 14 3.02 -7.32 6.33
N VAL A 15 1.94 -6.82 6.91
CA VAL A 15 1.77 -6.75 8.36
C VAL A 15 0.46 -7.40 8.78
N GLY A 16 0.55 -8.26 9.79
CA GLY A 16 -0.61 -8.82 10.48
C GLY A 16 -1.30 -9.97 9.74
N ILE A 17 -2.33 -10.49 10.38
CA ILE A 17 -3.08 -11.64 9.85
C ILE A 17 -3.94 -11.27 8.65
N TYR A 18 -4.30 -9.99 8.52
CA TYR A 18 -5.10 -9.50 7.40
C TYR A 18 -4.24 -8.98 6.25
N LYS A 19 -2.92 -9.16 6.36
CA LYS A 19 -1.96 -8.84 5.30
C LYS A 19 -2.08 -7.40 4.80
N ALA A 20 -2.13 -6.44 5.72
CA ALA A 20 -2.02 -5.03 5.36
C ALA A 20 -0.67 -4.79 4.70
N VAL A 21 -0.65 -4.10 3.58
CA VAL A 21 0.59 -3.82 2.84
C VAL A 21 0.98 -2.37 3.10
N GLN A 22 2.07 -2.16 3.83
CA GLN A 22 2.60 -0.84 4.13
C GLN A 22 3.69 -0.50 3.12
N VAL A 23 3.58 0.67 2.52
CA VAL A 23 4.47 1.10 1.45
C VAL A 23 5.11 2.42 1.84
N ARG A 24 6.43 2.52 1.64
CA ARG A 24 7.15 3.79 1.77
C ARG A 24 7.63 4.22 0.39
N LYS A 25 7.08 5.32 -0.08
CA LYS A 25 7.47 5.93 -1.35
C LYS A 25 8.52 7.01 -1.07
N ASP A 26 9.69 6.85 -1.64
CA ASP A 26 10.80 7.78 -1.46
C ASP A 26 10.94 8.64 -2.71
N THR A 27 10.97 9.95 -2.52
CA THR A 27 11.28 10.89 -3.60
C THR A 27 12.73 11.31 -3.47
N VAL A 28 13.51 11.07 -4.50
CA VAL A 28 14.94 11.33 -4.54
C VAL A 28 15.23 12.43 -5.55
N ILE A 29 15.97 13.44 -5.16
CA ILE A 29 16.41 14.52 -6.06
C ILE A 29 17.82 14.21 -6.51
N ILE A 30 18.01 14.18 -7.83
CA ILE A 30 19.29 13.85 -8.45
C ILE A 30 19.78 15.09 -9.20
N LYS A 31 21.01 15.50 -8.90
CA LYS A 31 21.67 16.60 -9.58
C LYS A 31 22.90 16.07 -10.29
N ASP A 32 22.93 16.22 -11.61
CA ASP A 32 24.07 15.79 -12.45
C ASP A 32 24.45 14.32 -12.20
N GLY A 33 23.43 13.44 -12.06
CA GLY A 33 23.62 12.01 -11.88
C GLY A 33 23.91 11.57 -10.46
N VAL A 34 23.90 12.48 -9.48
CA VAL A 34 24.21 12.17 -8.07
C VAL A 34 23.05 12.60 -7.19
N GLU A 35 22.66 11.71 -6.28
CA GLU A 35 21.60 12.05 -5.32
C GLU A 35 21.99 13.24 -4.45
N LEU A 36 21.09 14.23 -4.39
CA LEU A 36 21.31 15.42 -3.57
C LEU A 36 21.05 15.07 -2.10
N GLN A 37 22.07 15.18 -1.27
CA GLN A 37 21.99 14.82 0.15
C GLN A 37 21.02 15.73 0.91
N GLY A 38 20.19 15.12 1.75
CA GLY A 38 19.25 15.85 2.57
C GLY A 38 17.97 16.28 1.87
N ALA A 39 17.85 15.97 0.58
CA ALA A 39 16.66 16.33 -0.20
C ALA A 39 15.70 15.16 -0.41
N ARG A 40 15.99 13.98 0.12
CA ARG A 40 15.10 12.81 0.02
C ARG A 40 13.90 12.99 0.94
N SER A 41 12.71 12.79 0.41
CA SER A 41 11.49 12.82 1.19
C SER A 41 10.79 11.47 1.17
N TYR A 42 9.96 11.22 2.16
CA TYR A 42 9.31 9.93 2.36
C TYR A 42 7.82 10.12 2.52
N HIS A 43 7.06 9.24 1.88
CA HIS A 43 5.61 9.18 2.06
C HIS A 43 5.22 7.75 2.37
N ARG A 44 4.56 7.52 3.49
CA ARG A 44 4.11 6.19 3.89
C ARG A 44 2.60 6.09 3.74
N TYR A 45 2.15 4.97 3.23
CA TYR A 45 0.73 4.67 3.15
C TYR A 45 0.49 3.18 3.35
N CYS A 46 -0.75 2.84 3.68
CA CYS A 46 -1.12 1.46 3.98
C CYS A 46 -2.27 1.04 3.08
N LEU A 47 -2.17 -0.17 2.52
CA LEU A 47 -3.20 -0.77 1.70
C LEU A 47 -3.83 -1.93 2.47
N THR A 48 -5.15 -2.01 2.45
CA THR A 48 -5.92 -3.11 3.07
C THR A 48 -6.63 -3.89 1.97
N PRO A 49 -7.09 -5.15 2.26
CA PRO A 49 -7.74 -5.97 1.24
C PRO A 49 -9.02 -5.38 0.65
N GLY A 50 -9.68 -4.48 1.37
CA GLY A 50 -10.88 -3.85 0.84
C GLY A 50 -11.65 -3.08 1.89
N THR A 51 -12.82 -2.61 1.50
CA THR A 51 -13.74 -1.86 2.37
C THR A 51 -15.15 -2.43 2.22
N LEU A 52 -16.02 -2.14 3.18
CA LEU A 52 -17.41 -2.55 3.09
C LEU A 52 -18.24 -1.50 2.35
N ASP A 53 -19.16 -1.97 1.50
CA ASP A 53 -20.16 -1.09 0.90
C ASP A 53 -21.38 -0.96 1.82
N ALA A 54 -22.44 -0.28 1.35
CA ALA A 54 -23.65 -0.05 2.14
C ALA A 54 -24.39 -1.34 2.48
N SER A 55 -24.17 -2.42 1.74
CA SER A 55 -24.79 -3.72 1.94
C SER A 55 -23.88 -4.72 2.65
N ASP A 56 -22.79 -4.24 3.26
CA ASP A 56 -21.79 -5.05 3.95
C ASP A 56 -21.09 -6.07 3.05
N ASN A 57 -20.99 -5.78 1.76
CA ASN A 57 -20.19 -6.56 0.83
C ASN A 57 -18.78 -5.98 0.76
N LEU A 58 -17.78 -6.85 0.64
CA LEU A 58 -16.40 -6.41 0.52
C LEU A 58 -16.14 -5.91 -0.89
N VAL A 59 -15.70 -4.65 -0.98
CA VAL A 59 -15.25 -4.05 -2.23
C VAL A 59 -13.73 -4.08 -2.22
N ASP A 60 -13.13 -4.79 -3.18
CA ASP A 60 -11.69 -4.94 -3.26
C ASP A 60 -11.01 -3.58 -3.44
N THR A 61 -9.89 -3.40 -2.75
CA THR A 61 -9.08 -2.21 -2.92
C THR A 61 -8.52 -2.15 -4.34
N ASP A 62 -8.67 -1.01 -4.99
CA ASP A 62 -8.15 -0.79 -6.33
C ASP A 62 -6.65 -0.54 -6.26
N ILE A 63 -5.87 -1.47 -6.80
CA ILE A 63 -4.42 -1.40 -6.83
C ILE A 63 -3.88 -1.16 -8.25
N SER A 64 -4.76 -0.80 -9.19
CA SER A 64 -4.38 -0.62 -10.59
C SER A 64 -3.38 0.52 -10.81
N ALA A 65 -3.39 1.52 -9.92
CA ALA A 65 -2.47 2.66 -9.98
C ALA A 65 -1.15 2.41 -9.21
N GLU A 66 -1.02 1.27 -8.53
CA GLU A 66 0.17 0.95 -7.76
C GLU A 66 1.29 0.42 -8.67
N PRO A 67 2.56 0.57 -8.25
CA PRO A 67 3.66 -0.06 -8.99
C PRO A 67 3.46 -1.57 -9.10
N THR A 68 4.01 -2.15 -10.16
CA THR A 68 3.88 -3.60 -10.42
C THR A 68 4.29 -4.44 -9.21
N GLU A 69 5.39 -4.09 -8.54
CA GLU A 69 5.86 -4.84 -7.37
C GLU A 69 4.88 -4.77 -6.20
N VAL A 70 4.26 -3.61 -5.96
CA VAL A 70 3.26 -3.45 -4.89
C VAL A 70 2.00 -4.23 -5.23
N SER A 71 1.49 -4.10 -6.45
CA SER A 71 0.28 -4.82 -6.85
C SER A 71 0.49 -6.33 -6.86
N ALA A 72 1.67 -6.80 -7.26
CA ALA A 72 1.99 -8.23 -7.23
C ALA A 72 2.00 -8.78 -5.80
N ILE A 73 2.55 -8.03 -4.85
CA ILE A 73 2.55 -8.42 -3.44
C ILE A 73 1.12 -8.47 -2.90
N CYS A 74 0.31 -7.45 -3.18
CA CYS A 74 -1.08 -7.41 -2.75
C CYS A 74 -1.86 -8.61 -3.30
N ASN A 75 -1.70 -8.91 -4.58
CA ASN A 75 -2.38 -10.06 -5.21
C ASN A 75 -1.92 -11.39 -4.62
N ALA A 76 -0.65 -11.49 -4.23
CA ALA A 76 -0.11 -12.71 -3.65
C ALA A 76 -0.62 -12.97 -2.23
N VAL A 77 -0.79 -11.92 -1.42
CA VAL A 77 -1.15 -12.06 0.00
C VAL A 77 -2.64 -11.89 0.29
N TRP A 78 -3.39 -11.23 -0.59
CA TRP A 78 -4.83 -11.03 -0.42
C TRP A 78 -5.60 -12.18 -1.06
N THR A 79 -5.49 -13.34 -0.45
CA THR A 79 -6.18 -14.55 -0.88
C THR A 79 -7.67 -14.46 -0.54
N THR A 80 -8.46 -15.38 -1.07
CA THR A 80 -9.90 -15.48 -0.75
C THR A 80 -10.11 -15.60 0.77
N ASP A 81 -9.30 -16.40 1.43
CA ASP A 81 -9.40 -16.59 2.89
C ASP A 81 -9.06 -15.31 3.66
N VAL A 82 -8.02 -14.60 3.23
CA VAL A 82 -7.64 -13.32 3.86
C VAL A 82 -8.75 -12.28 3.69
N LYS A 83 -9.31 -12.18 2.50
CA LYS A 83 -10.42 -11.25 2.23
C LYS A 83 -11.65 -11.59 3.05
N ALA A 84 -11.97 -12.87 3.20
CA ALA A 84 -13.12 -13.30 4.03
C ALA A 84 -12.89 -12.95 5.50
N ALA A 85 -11.69 -13.17 6.02
CA ALA A 85 -11.36 -12.81 7.40
C ALA A 85 -11.41 -11.29 7.61
N TRP A 86 -10.91 -10.53 6.66
CA TRP A 86 -10.94 -9.06 6.71
C TRP A 86 -12.37 -8.52 6.70
N LYS A 87 -13.22 -9.08 5.83
CA LYS A 87 -14.63 -8.73 5.79
C LYS A 87 -15.31 -8.99 7.14
N ALA A 88 -15.06 -10.15 7.73
CA ALA A 88 -15.62 -10.52 9.04
C ALA A 88 -15.17 -9.55 10.12
N LYS A 89 -13.89 -9.14 10.10
CA LYS A 89 -13.36 -8.15 11.04
C LYS A 89 -14.05 -6.80 10.88
N LEU A 90 -14.21 -6.33 9.64
CA LEU A 90 -14.86 -5.04 9.39
C LEU A 90 -16.30 -5.04 9.87
N ILE A 91 -17.03 -6.14 9.65
CA ILE A 91 -18.40 -6.28 10.12
C ILE A 91 -18.44 -6.29 11.66
N ALA A 92 -17.54 -7.02 12.30
CA ALA A 92 -17.44 -7.08 13.75
C ALA A 92 -17.13 -5.72 14.36
N ASP A 93 -16.18 -4.98 13.77
CA ASP A 93 -15.83 -3.63 14.24
C ASP A 93 -17.01 -2.67 14.11
N LYS A 94 -17.78 -2.79 13.04
CA LYS A 94 -18.98 -1.98 12.83
C LYS A 94 -20.04 -2.26 13.89
N SER A 95 -20.19 -3.53 14.29
CA SER A 95 -21.18 -3.94 15.29
C SER A 95 -20.79 -3.56 16.72
N SER A 96 -19.52 -3.25 16.98
CA SER A 96 -19.05 -2.90 18.32
C SER A 96 -19.16 -1.42 18.65
N GLU A 97 -19.63 -0.61 17.75
CA GLU A 97 -19.84 0.82 17.99
C GLU A 97 -21.12 1.11 18.77
#